data_cd727ad6f2e8496b61cfea0367c34493
#
_entry.id   cd727ad6f2e8496b61cfea0367c34493
#
_cell.length_a   1.000
_cell.length_b   1.000
_cell.length_c   1.000
_cell.angle_alpha   90.00
_cell.angle_beta   90.00
_cell.angle_gamma   90.00
#
_symmetry.space_group_name_H-M   'P 1'
#
loop_
_entity.id
_entity.type
_entity.pdbx_description
1 polymer ?
#
loop_
_entity_poly.entity_id
_entity_poly.type
_entity_poly.pdbx_seq_one_letter_code
_entity_poly.pdbx_strand_id
1 'polypeptide(L)' 'MNSRYTESRAAYREVQERHEDIKRIEKTLGELAQLFNDVSLVFLRTHTHFHS' A
#
# COMPACT_ATOMS: atom_id res chain seq x y z
N MET A 1 29.07 -8.09 25.98
CA MET A 1 27.77 -7.56 25.61
C MET A 1 26.71 -8.63 25.71
N ASN A 2 25.56 -8.29 26.26
CA ASN A 2 24.52 -9.27 26.49
C ASN A 2 23.85 -9.65 25.15
N SER A 3 23.80 -10.96 24.87
CA SER A 3 23.20 -11.46 23.63
C SER A 3 21.69 -11.15 23.55
N ARG A 4 21.02 -11.07 24.69
CA ARG A 4 19.60 -10.70 24.74
C ARG A 4 19.38 -9.27 24.29
N TYR A 5 20.28 -8.37 24.65
CA TYR A 5 20.19 -6.98 24.22
C TYR A 5 20.33 -6.88 22.71
N THR A 6 21.29 -7.58 22.14
CA THR A 6 21.51 -7.59 20.68
C THR A 6 20.31 -8.20 19.96
N GLU A 7 19.76 -9.29 20.49
CA GLU A 7 18.59 -9.95 19.92
C GLU A 7 17.36 -9.04 19.96
N SER A 8 17.12 -8.37 21.08
CA SER A 8 15.99 -7.45 21.23
C SER A 8 16.10 -6.27 20.28
N ARG A 9 17.32 -5.78 20.09
CA ARG A 9 17.57 -4.66 19.20
C ARG A 9 17.33 -5.06 17.74
N ALA A 10 17.74 -6.27 17.36
CA ALA A 10 17.51 -6.78 16.02
C ALA A 10 16.01 -6.98 15.76
N ALA A 11 15.29 -7.51 16.75
CA ALA A 11 13.85 -7.70 16.67
C ALA A 11 13.12 -6.36 16.52
N TYR A 12 13.54 -5.36 17.29
CA TYR A 12 12.96 -4.01 17.20
C TYR A 12 13.17 -3.43 15.81
N ARG A 13 14.37 -3.59 15.26
CA ARG A 13 14.67 -3.10 13.92
C ARG A 13 13.77 -3.77 12.88
N GLU A 14 13.59 -5.09 12.99
CA GLU A 14 12.74 -5.84 12.08
C GLU A 14 11.30 -5.33 12.13
N VAL A 15 10.79 -5.08 13.33
CA VAL A 15 9.43 -4.54 13.49
C VAL A 15 9.32 -3.17 12.84
N GLN A 16 10.34 -2.33 13.00
CA GLN A 16 10.37 -1.00 12.38
C GLN A 16 10.35 -1.09 10.86
N GLU A 17 11.15 -1.98 10.30
CA GLU A 17 11.20 -2.16 8.85
C GLU A 17 9.86 -2.65 8.30
N ARG A 18 9.23 -3.59 8.99
CA ARG A 18 7.91 -4.08 8.58
C ARG A 18 6.86 -3.00 8.68
N HIS A 19 6.93 -2.18 9.70
CA HIS A 19 6.00 -1.06 9.86
C HIS A 19 6.10 -0.09 8.69
N GLU A 20 7.32 0.22 8.25
CA GLU A 20 7.53 1.08 7.11
C GLU A 20 7.06 0.43 5.81
N ASP A 21 7.26 -0.88 5.68
CA ASP A 21 6.78 -1.63 4.54
C ASP A 21 5.26 -1.60 4.44
N ILE A 22 4.59 -1.75 5.58
CA ILE A 22 3.12 -1.67 5.63
C ILE A 22 2.64 -0.29 5.21
N LYS A 23 3.31 0.76 5.64
CA LYS A 23 2.97 2.12 5.23
C LYS A 23 3.09 2.30 3.71
N ARG A 24 4.13 1.74 3.11
CA ARG A 24 4.30 1.80 1.66
C ARG A 24 3.21 1.03 0.94
N ILE A 25 2.82 -0.12 1.48
CA ILE A 25 1.74 -0.93 0.92
C ILE A 25 0.43 -0.17 0.99
N GLU A 26 0.12 0.44 2.12
CA GLU A 26 -1.09 1.25 2.28
C GLU A 26 -1.15 2.37 1.26
N LYS A 27 -0.03 3.05 1.04
CA LYS A 27 0.04 4.13 0.06
C LYS A 27 -0.19 3.59 -1.36
N THR A 28 0.45 2.48 -1.69
CA THR A 28 0.32 1.86 -3.02
C THR A 28 -1.11 1.39 -3.25
N LEU A 29 -1.75 0.81 -2.23
CA LEU A 29 -3.14 0.38 -2.33
C LEU A 29 -4.07 1.57 -2.53
N GLY A 30 -3.79 2.69 -1.87
CA GLY A 30 -4.57 3.91 -2.06
C GLY A 30 -4.45 4.44 -3.47
N GLU A 31 -3.23 4.44 -4.02
CA GLU A 31 -2.99 4.87 -5.39
C GLU A 31 -3.68 3.95 -6.39
N LEU A 32 -3.61 2.64 -6.14
CA LEU A 32 -4.27 1.65 -6.98
C LEU A 32 -5.79 1.81 -6.96
N ALA A 33 -6.35 2.03 -5.78
CA ALA A 33 -7.79 2.25 -5.63
C ALA A 33 -8.24 3.49 -6.41
N GLN A 34 -7.45 4.55 -6.35
CA GLN A 34 -7.74 5.76 -7.11
C GLN A 34 -7.68 5.51 -8.62
N LEU A 35 -6.67 4.75 -9.04
CA LEU A 35 -6.54 4.40 -10.45
C LEU A 35 -7.75 3.59 -10.94
N PHE A 36 -8.18 2.62 -10.15
CA PHE A 36 -9.37 1.83 -10.48
C PHE A 36 -10.62 2.71 -10.57
N ASN A 37 -10.75 3.66 -9.65
CA ASN A 37 -11.86 4.59 -9.67
C ASN A 37 -11.84 5.41 -10.96
N ASP A 38 -10.68 5.93 -11.36
CA ASP A 38 -10.53 6.72 -12.56
C ASP A 38 -10.84 5.92 -13.80
N VAL A 39 -10.33 4.69 -13.87
CA VAL A 39 -10.60 3.78 -15.00
C VAL A 39 -12.09 3.46 -15.08
N SER A 40 -12.72 3.22 -13.94
CA SER A 40 -14.15 2.94 -13.87
C SER A 40 -14.98 4.10 -14.38
N LEU A 41 -14.60 5.33 -14.01
CA LEU A 41 -15.30 6.53 -14.48
C LEU A 41 -15.16 6.71 -15.99
N VAL A 42 -13.97 6.46 -16.52
CA VAL A 42 -13.74 6.54 -17.97
C VAL A 42 -14.53 5.46 -18.68
N PHE A 43 -14.57 4.26 -18.13
CA PHE A 43 -15.33 3.16 -18.71
C PHE A 43 -16.82 3.48 -18.74
N LEU A 44 -17.36 3.99 -17.65
CA LEU A 44 -18.77 4.36 -17.58
C LEU A 44 -19.10 5.46 -18.56
N ARG A 45 -18.25 6.45 -18.69
CA ARG A 45 -18.43 7.55 -19.63
C ARG A 45 -18.45 7.03 -21.07
N THR A 46 -17.51 6.18 -21.39
CA THR A 46 -17.43 5.60 -22.74
C THR A 46 -18.64 4.73 -23.03
N HIS A 47 -19.03 3.90 -22.07
CA HIS A 47 -20.19 3.03 -22.22
C HIS A 47 -21.47 3.81 -22.41
N THR A 48 -21.67 4.83 -21.58
CA THR A 48 -22.85 5.70 -21.67
C THR A 48 -22.89 6.44 -23.01
N HIS A 49 -21.73 6.94 -23.43
CA HIS A 49 -21.63 7.64 -24.70
C HIS A 49 -21.99 6.75 -25.89
N PHE A 50 -21.54 5.48 -25.83
CA PHE A 50 -21.80 4.53 -26.91
C PHE A 50 -23.24 4.05 -26.97
N HIS A 51 -23.92 3.99 -25.83
CA HIS A 51 -25.27 3.42 -25.75
C HIS A 51 -26.37 4.43 -25.52
N SER A 52 -26.03 5.70 -25.52
CA SER A 52 -27.04 6.75 -25.32
C SER A 52 -27.69 7.23 -26.63
#